data_ab76f294d970c32f4b3ca1650d67c85c
#
_entry.id   ab76f294d970c32f4b3ca1650d67c85c
#
_cell.length_a   1.000
_cell.length_b   1.000
_cell.length_c   1.000
_cell.angle_alpha   90.00
_cell.angle_beta   90.00
_cell.angle_gamma   90.00
#
_symmetry.space_group_name_H-M   'P 1'
#
loop_
_entity.id
_entity.type
_entity.pdbx_description
1 polymer ?
#
loop_
_entity_poly.entity_id
_entity_poly.type
_entity_poly.pdbx_seq_one_letter_code
_entity_poly.pdbx_strand_id
1 'polypeptide(L)'
;MRILLKTSPNTTPVPFDYQQKLVGTIHKWIGNNSIHDTISLYSFSWLNGGRKVEDALQFSQGATMFISFYDESIIKVIIRTILEDPEMFCGMFVTDITIGAEPQFSERDLYYCASPIFIKRRLDDGSIKQYNFNHAEANQYLKDTLLSKMKEAGLEEDETLDICFDLSYTKKKLKLVRYHGIGNKASLCPVVIKGKPETKQFIWNVGVGNCTGIGFGAIY
;
A
#
# COMPACT_ATOMS: atom_id res chain seq x y z
N MET A 1 6.44 10.05 -6.18
CA MET A 1 7.00 9.20 -7.29
C MET A 1 6.80 7.71 -7.01
N ARG A 2 6.69 6.88 -8.06
CA ARG A 2 6.46 5.42 -7.96
C ARG A 2 7.47 4.64 -8.77
N ILE A 3 8.03 3.56 -8.20
CA ILE A 3 8.83 2.58 -8.92
C ILE A 3 8.04 1.28 -9.09
N LEU A 4 8.16 0.69 -10.27
CA LEU A 4 7.60 -0.61 -10.62
C LEU A 4 8.75 -1.62 -10.61
N LEU A 5 8.52 -2.74 -9.93
CA LEU A 5 9.51 -3.82 -9.80
C LEU A 5 8.99 -5.08 -10.48
N LYS A 6 9.88 -5.76 -11.23
CA LYS A 6 9.68 -7.14 -11.66
C LYS A 6 10.65 -8.05 -10.94
N THR A 7 10.22 -9.26 -10.66
CA THR A 7 11.06 -10.27 -10.00
C THR A 7 11.32 -11.46 -10.91
N SER A 8 12.34 -12.24 -10.56
CA SER A 8 12.50 -13.61 -11.04
C SER A 8 11.34 -14.49 -10.57
N PRO A 9 11.14 -15.69 -11.17
CA PRO A 9 10.32 -16.73 -10.56
C PRO A 9 10.80 -17.08 -9.15
N ASN A 10 9.85 -17.52 -8.29
CA ASN A 10 10.22 -18.09 -6.98
C ASN A 10 10.77 -19.50 -7.13
N THR A 11 11.77 -19.86 -6.31
CA THR A 11 12.36 -21.22 -6.27
C THR A 11 11.72 -22.11 -5.23
N THR A 12 11.12 -21.52 -4.18
CA THR A 12 10.33 -22.22 -3.16
C THR A 12 8.94 -21.62 -3.07
N PRO A 13 7.91 -22.40 -2.71
CA PRO A 13 6.52 -21.92 -2.64
C PRO A 13 6.37 -20.67 -1.77
N VAL A 14 5.60 -19.68 -2.23
CA VAL A 14 5.34 -18.45 -1.48
C VAL A 14 4.07 -18.64 -0.64
N PRO A 15 4.14 -18.57 0.71
CA PRO A 15 2.96 -18.76 1.56
C PRO A 15 1.94 -17.64 1.35
N PHE A 16 0.65 -17.92 1.60
CA PHE A 16 -0.40 -16.88 1.44
C PHE A 16 -0.25 -15.70 2.39
N ASP A 17 0.41 -15.91 3.53
CA ASP A 17 0.69 -14.89 4.55
C ASP A 17 2.09 -14.25 4.39
N TYR A 18 2.57 -14.15 3.15
CA TYR A 18 3.89 -13.58 2.84
C TYR A 18 4.07 -12.11 3.22
N GLN A 19 3.01 -11.43 3.71
CA GLN A 19 3.03 -10.00 4.03
C GLN A 19 4.23 -9.60 4.90
N GLN A 20 4.52 -10.36 5.98
CA GLN A 20 5.65 -10.07 6.85
C GLN A 20 7.00 -10.17 6.14
N LYS A 21 7.16 -11.15 5.23
CA LYS A 21 8.37 -11.31 4.41
C LYS A 21 8.54 -10.13 3.43
N LEU A 22 7.43 -9.71 2.79
CA LEU A 22 7.43 -8.56 1.87
C LEU A 22 7.80 -7.27 2.61
N VAL A 23 7.21 -7.02 3.78
CA VAL A 23 7.55 -5.87 4.63
C VAL A 23 9.02 -5.89 5.01
N GLY A 24 9.56 -7.04 5.45
CA GLY A 24 10.98 -7.18 5.79
C GLY A 24 11.90 -6.86 4.61
N THR A 25 11.54 -7.31 3.41
CA THR A 25 12.29 -6.99 2.18
C THR A 25 12.29 -5.48 1.88
N ILE A 26 11.12 -4.84 1.96
CA ILE A 26 11.01 -3.40 1.70
C ILE A 26 11.76 -2.60 2.75
N HIS A 27 11.66 -2.95 4.03
CA HIS A 27 12.41 -2.28 5.10
C HIS A 27 13.92 -2.46 4.94
N LYS A 28 14.39 -3.64 4.49
CA LYS A 28 15.79 -3.85 4.12
C LYS A 28 16.26 -2.83 3.08
N TRP A 29 15.46 -2.60 2.03
CA TRP A 29 15.80 -1.66 0.96
C TRP A 29 15.68 -0.19 1.37
N ILE A 30 14.73 0.15 2.25
CA ILE A 30 14.59 1.49 2.83
C ILE A 30 15.79 1.81 3.74
N GLY A 31 16.33 0.80 4.45
CA GLY A 31 17.43 0.96 5.40
C GLY A 31 17.01 1.64 6.71
N ASN A 32 17.98 1.91 7.57
CA ASN A 32 17.76 2.62 8.82
C ASN A 32 17.61 4.13 8.55
N ASN A 33 16.38 4.61 8.60
CA ASN A 33 16.08 6.03 8.53
C ASN A 33 14.88 6.35 9.44
N SER A 34 14.58 7.64 9.65
CA SER A 34 13.51 8.14 10.51
C SER A 34 12.08 7.79 10.06
N ILE A 35 11.90 7.12 8.91
CA ILE A 35 10.59 6.75 8.35
C ILE A 35 9.85 5.72 9.22
N HIS A 36 10.58 4.97 10.05
CA HIS A 36 10.00 3.89 10.86
C HIS A 36 9.22 4.37 12.09
N ASP A 37 9.48 5.57 12.58
CA ASP A 37 8.94 6.09 13.85
C ASP A 37 7.76 7.05 13.67
N THR A 38 7.37 7.38 12.43
CA THR A 38 6.33 8.34 12.10
C THR A 38 5.20 7.73 11.25
N ILE A 39 4.20 8.53 10.93
CA ILE A 39 3.14 8.15 9.98
C ILE A 39 3.78 7.85 8.62
N SER A 40 3.56 6.65 8.09
CA SER A 40 4.16 6.24 6.82
C SER A 40 3.65 7.09 5.65
N LEU A 41 4.56 7.85 5.03
CA LEU A 41 4.31 8.65 3.82
C LEU A 41 4.71 7.88 2.55
N TYR A 42 4.48 6.58 2.57
CA TYR A 42 4.70 5.68 1.45
C TYR A 42 3.69 4.53 1.46
N SER A 43 3.56 3.87 0.32
CA SER A 43 2.73 2.69 0.15
C SER A 43 3.33 1.72 -0.85
N PHE A 44 2.91 0.46 -0.80
CA PHE A 44 3.33 -0.53 -1.78
C PHE A 44 2.23 -1.56 -2.08
N SER A 45 2.24 -2.05 -3.30
CA SER A 45 1.32 -3.09 -3.74
C SER A 45 1.68 -4.46 -3.19
N TRP A 46 0.73 -5.35 -3.20
CA TRP A 46 1.01 -6.77 -3.09
C TRP A 46 1.67 -7.29 -4.37
N LEU A 47 2.25 -8.50 -4.28
CA LEU A 47 2.78 -9.20 -5.44
C LEU A 47 1.64 -9.60 -6.39
N ASN A 48 1.78 -9.29 -7.67
CA ASN A 48 0.86 -9.65 -8.73
C ASN A 48 1.49 -10.68 -9.67
N GLY A 49 0.67 -11.50 -10.34
CA GLY A 49 1.11 -12.54 -11.28
C GLY A 49 1.20 -13.95 -10.69
N GLY A 50 0.96 -14.09 -9.37
CA GLY A 50 0.96 -15.39 -8.71
C GLY A 50 -0.28 -16.24 -9.02
N ARG A 51 -0.09 -17.55 -9.12
CA ARG A 51 -1.16 -18.56 -9.20
C ARG A 51 -1.17 -19.40 -7.93
N LYS A 52 -2.36 -19.76 -7.48
CA LYS A 52 -2.50 -20.73 -6.38
C LYS A 52 -2.10 -22.10 -6.89
N VAL A 53 -1.16 -22.74 -6.19
CA VAL A 53 -0.76 -24.13 -6.38
C VAL A 53 -0.76 -24.75 -4.98
N GLU A 54 -1.61 -25.76 -4.77
CA GLU A 54 -1.84 -26.34 -3.44
C GLU A 54 -2.15 -25.26 -2.38
N ASP A 55 -1.38 -25.20 -1.30
CA ASP A 55 -1.55 -24.27 -0.20
C ASP A 55 -0.58 -23.06 -0.27
N ALA A 56 -0.09 -22.71 -1.47
CA ALA A 56 0.87 -21.64 -1.68
C ALA A 56 0.60 -20.87 -2.98
N LEU A 57 1.42 -19.83 -3.22
CA LEU A 57 1.47 -19.09 -4.47
C LEU A 57 2.73 -19.48 -5.25
N GLN A 58 2.57 -19.60 -6.56
CA GLN A 58 3.66 -19.79 -7.51
C GLN A 58 3.68 -18.63 -8.50
N PHE A 59 4.86 -18.02 -8.67
CA PHE A 59 5.14 -16.92 -9.60
C PHE A 59 6.08 -17.43 -10.72
N SER A 60 5.59 -18.33 -11.55
CA SER A 60 6.40 -18.99 -12.59
C SER A 60 6.96 -18.06 -13.66
N GLN A 61 6.41 -16.86 -13.82
CA GLN A 61 6.88 -15.80 -14.71
C GLN A 61 7.45 -14.61 -13.93
N GLY A 62 7.76 -14.80 -12.65
CA GLY A 62 8.07 -13.72 -11.72
C GLY A 62 6.82 -12.99 -11.23
N ALA A 63 7.01 -12.07 -10.29
CA ALA A 63 5.99 -11.18 -9.77
C ALA A 63 6.20 -9.75 -10.26
N THR A 64 5.13 -8.96 -10.22
CA THR A 64 5.22 -7.50 -10.35
C THR A 64 4.68 -6.84 -9.10
N MET A 65 5.28 -5.73 -8.71
CA MET A 65 4.80 -4.88 -7.62
C MET A 65 5.25 -3.45 -7.84
N PHE A 66 4.73 -2.52 -7.04
CA PHE A 66 5.24 -1.15 -6.98
C PHE A 66 5.48 -0.70 -5.54
N ILE A 67 6.35 0.29 -5.40
CA ILE A 67 6.55 1.06 -4.17
C ILE A 67 6.42 2.53 -4.54
N SER A 68 5.66 3.30 -3.76
CA SER A 68 5.44 4.73 -3.96
C SER A 68 5.85 5.49 -2.71
N PHE A 69 6.54 6.62 -2.90
CA PHE A 69 6.96 7.52 -1.83
C PHE A 69 6.51 8.94 -2.12
N TYR A 70 6.14 9.66 -1.07
CA TYR A 70 5.95 11.09 -1.14
C TYR A 70 7.30 11.83 -1.31
N ASP A 71 8.27 11.48 -0.46
CA ASP A 71 9.63 12.00 -0.58
C ASP A 71 10.42 11.25 -1.68
N GLU A 72 10.69 11.94 -2.77
CA GLU A 72 11.40 11.38 -3.92
C GLU A 72 12.88 11.09 -3.65
N SER A 73 13.48 11.72 -2.64
CA SER A 73 14.90 11.49 -2.29
C SER A 73 15.14 10.04 -1.86
N ILE A 74 14.14 9.43 -1.22
CA ILE A 74 14.18 8.05 -0.76
C ILE A 74 14.23 7.05 -1.91
N ILE A 75 13.60 7.37 -3.03
CA ILE A 75 13.58 6.50 -4.21
C ILE A 75 14.98 6.24 -4.75
N LYS A 76 15.84 7.25 -4.78
CA LYS A 76 17.25 7.09 -5.22
C LYS A 76 18.00 6.11 -4.31
N VAL A 77 17.76 6.21 -2.99
CA VAL A 77 18.37 5.32 -2.00
C VAL A 77 17.89 3.88 -2.23
N ILE A 78 16.58 3.70 -2.36
CA ILE A 78 15.97 2.37 -2.57
C ILE A 78 16.45 1.74 -3.88
N ILE A 79 16.46 2.47 -4.99
CA ILE A 79 16.95 1.95 -6.27
C ILE A 79 18.39 1.47 -6.11
N ARG A 80 19.26 2.26 -5.47
CA ARG A 80 20.64 1.85 -5.22
C ARG A 80 20.72 0.59 -4.36
N THR A 81 19.98 0.54 -3.25
CA THR A 81 19.99 -0.62 -2.36
C THR A 81 19.44 -1.88 -3.05
N ILE A 82 18.41 -1.76 -3.90
CA ILE A 82 17.91 -2.90 -4.68
C ILE A 82 18.94 -3.39 -5.69
N LEU A 83 19.69 -2.47 -6.32
CA LEU A 83 20.75 -2.85 -7.26
C LEU A 83 21.94 -3.55 -6.57
N GLU A 84 22.26 -3.14 -5.33
CA GLU A 84 23.29 -3.77 -4.50
C GLU A 84 22.84 -5.10 -3.89
N ASP A 85 21.58 -5.22 -3.48
CA ASP A 85 20.98 -6.42 -2.88
C ASP A 85 19.54 -6.60 -3.39
N PRO A 86 19.36 -7.21 -4.58
CA PRO A 86 18.06 -7.43 -5.19
C PRO A 86 17.26 -8.58 -4.56
N GLU A 87 17.83 -9.33 -3.61
CA GLU A 87 17.23 -10.54 -3.06
C GLU A 87 15.95 -10.20 -2.28
N MET A 88 14.93 -11.02 -2.51
CA MET A 88 13.66 -11.02 -1.79
C MET A 88 13.56 -12.29 -0.93
N PHE A 89 12.39 -12.83 -0.83
CA PHE A 89 12.11 -14.08 -0.13
C PHE A 89 11.72 -15.18 -1.11
N CYS A 90 11.76 -16.44 -0.67
CA CYS A 90 11.41 -17.62 -1.48
C CYS A 90 12.23 -17.75 -2.78
N GLY A 91 13.47 -17.28 -2.78
CA GLY A 91 14.39 -17.34 -3.92
C GLY A 91 14.06 -16.40 -5.07
N MET A 92 13.15 -15.44 -4.87
CA MET A 92 12.92 -14.33 -5.81
C MET A 92 13.99 -13.26 -5.64
N PHE A 93 14.31 -12.58 -6.72
CA PHE A 93 15.11 -11.35 -6.73
C PHE A 93 14.56 -10.37 -7.76
N VAL A 94 14.79 -9.08 -7.55
CA VAL A 94 14.37 -8.04 -8.50
C VAL A 94 15.20 -8.13 -9.77
N THR A 95 14.54 -8.19 -10.92
CA THR A 95 15.16 -8.28 -12.25
C THR A 95 15.05 -6.99 -13.04
N ASP A 96 14.07 -6.16 -12.73
CA ASP A 96 13.84 -4.91 -13.44
C ASP A 96 13.22 -3.85 -12.51
N ILE A 97 13.64 -2.60 -12.69
CA ILE A 97 13.14 -1.42 -11.98
C ILE A 97 12.78 -0.37 -13.02
N THR A 98 11.51 0.05 -13.02
CA THR A 98 11.02 1.08 -13.93
C THR A 98 10.36 2.20 -13.13
N ILE A 99 10.57 3.45 -13.51
CA ILE A 99 9.81 4.58 -12.94
C ILE A 99 8.41 4.57 -13.55
N GLY A 100 7.40 4.50 -12.68
CA GLY A 100 6.00 4.50 -13.09
C GLY A 100 5.55 5.87 -13.57
N ALA A 101 4.84 5.90 -14.70
CA ALA A 101 4.16 7.12 -15.14
C ALA A 101 3.04 7.52 -14.17
N GLU A 102 2.91 8.80 -13.92
CA GLU A 102 1.83 9.36 -13.12
C GLU A 102 0.55 9.51 -13.97
N PRO A 103 -0.62 9.19 -13.42
CA PRO A 103 -1.89 9.44 -14.11
C PRO A 103 -2.22 10.93 -14.17
N GLN A 104 -3.17 11.29 -15.01
CA GLN A 104 -3.78 12.63 -15.06
C GLN A 104 -4.71 12.79 -13.86
N PHE A 105 -4.22 13.33 -12.73
CA PHE A 105 -4.98 13.45 -11.49
C PHE A 105 -6.18 14.41 -11.57
N SER A 106 -6.17 15.37 -12.49
CA SER A 106 -7.32 16.27 -12.76
C SER A 106 -8.56 15.53 -13.28
N GLU A 107 -8.36 14.42 -14.00
CA GLU A 107 -9.41 13.67 -14.69
C GLU A 107 -9.78 12.36 -13.99
N ARG A 108 -9.07 12.01 -12.91
CA ARG A 108 -9.21 10.72 -12.26
C ARG A 108 -9.70 10.85 -10.82
N ASP A 109 -10.84 10.23 -10.53
CA ASP A 109 -11.42 10.13 -9.18
C ASP A 109 -11.47 8.69 -8.67
N LEU A 110 -11.59 7.69 -9.53
CA LEU A 110 -11.69 6.28 -9.15
C LEU A 110 -10.31 5.62 -9.09
N TYR A 111 -10.02 4.98 -7.94
CA TYR A 111 -8.78 4.26 -7.69
C TYR A 111 -9.05 2.84 -7.21
N TYR A 112 -8.37 1.87 -7.79
CA TYR A 112 -8.45 0.47 -7.38
C TYR A 112 -7.40 0.14 -6.32
N CYS A 113 -7.67 -0.90 -5.53
CA CYS A 113 -6.74 -1.37 -4.50
C CYS A 113 -5.62 -2.23 -5.12
N ALA A 114 -4.39 -1.82 -4.91
CA ALA A 114 -3.20 -2.65 -5.15
C ALA A 114 -2.79 -3.45 -3.90
N SER A 115 -3.24 -3.01 -2.73
CA SER A 115 -3.26 -3.76 -1.47
C SER A 115 -4.54 -3.41 -0.69
N PRO A 116 -5.02 -4.29 0.21
CA PRO A 116 -6.28 -4.05 0.94
C PRO A 116 -6.22 -2.80 1.80
N ILE A 117 -7.29 -2.02 1.86
CA ILE A 117 -7.42 -0.83 2.69
C ILE A 117 -7.77 -1.26 4.12
N PHE A 118 -6.93 -0.88 5.07
CA PHE A 118 -7.11 -1.17 6.49
C PHE A 118 -7.45 0.10 7.26
N ILE A 119 -8.47 0.04 8.11
CA ILE A 119 -8.91 1.14 8.95
C ILE A 119 -8.98 0.65 10.39
N LYS A 120 -8.31 1.35 11.29
CA LYS A 120 -8.39 1.13 12.73
C LYS A 120 -8.49 2.45 13.48
N ARG A 121 -9.17 2.41 14.61
CA ARG A 121 -9.26 3.54 15.56
C ARG A 121 -9.06 3.03 16.97
N ARG A 122 -8.36 3.83 17.78
CA ARG A 122 -8.33 3.63 19.21
C ARG A 122 -9.61 4.25 19.79
N LEU A 123 -10.33 3.48 20.60
CA LEU A 123 -11.52 3.94 21.33
C LEU A 123 -11.13 4.57 22.67
N ASP A 124 -12.09 5.24 23.32
CA ASP A 124 -11.87 5.93 24.60
C ASP A 124 -11.46 4.98 25.73
N ASP A 125 -11.86 3.71 25.64
CA ASP A 125 -11.46 2.66 26.58
C ASP A 125 -10.05 2.10 26.30
N GLY A 126 -9.34 2.66 25.29
CA GLY A 126 -8.01 2.26 24.87
C GLY A 126 -7.98 1.05 23.93
N SER A 127 -9.09 0.39 23.70
CA SER A 127 -9.18 -0.73 22.74
C SER A 127 -9.03 -0.26 21.29
N ILE A 128 -8.68 -1.20 20.40
CA ILE A 128 -8.56 -0.92 18.96
C ILE A 128 -9.72 -1.59 18.23
N LYS A 129 -10.53 -0.79 17.55
CA LYS A 129 -11.61 -1.25 16.68
C LYS A 129 -11.18 -1.16 15.22
N GLN A 130 -11.48 -2.22 14.46
CA GLN A 130 -11.23 -2.30 13.01
C GLN A 130 -12.51 -1.97 12.24
N TYR A 131 -12.37 -1.20 11.18
CA TYR A 131 -13.47 -0.77 10.31
C TYR A 131 -13.22 -1.22 8.87
N ASN A 132 -14.28 -1.32 8.10
CA ASN A 132 -14.22 -1.71 6.68
C ASN A 132 -15.40 -1.07 5.93
N PHE A 133 -15.50 -1.28 4.63
CA PHE A 133 -16.51 -0.64 3.77
C PHE A 133 -17.97 -0.90 4.17
N ASN A 134 -18.27 -1.82 5.09
CA ASN A 134 -19.62 -2.04 5.62
C ASN A 134 -20.00 -1.13 6.80
N HIS A 135 -19.05 -0.33 7.32
CA HIS A 135 -19.29 0.58 8.43
C HIS A 135 -19.52 1.98 7.91
N ALA A 136 -20.58 2.65 8.39
CA ALA A 136 -20.96 3.99 7.95
C ALA A 136 -19.83 5.02 8.18
N GLU A 137 -19.06 4.87 9.27
CA GLU A 137 -18.00 5.78 9.68
C GLU A 137 -16.70 5.59 8.86
N ALA A 138 -16.61 4.52 8.07
CA ALA A 138 -15.35 4.14 7.41
C ALA A 138 -14.81 5.24 6.48
N ASN A 139 -15.68 5.91 5.72
CA ASN A 139 -15.27 6.98 4.80
C ASN A 139 -14.71 8.18 5.57
N GLN A 140 -15.34 8.57 6.68
CA GLN A 140 -14.82 9.65 7.53
C GLN A 140 -13.44 9.29 8.09
N TYR A 141 -13.25 8.07 8.55
CA TYR A 141 -11.95 7.63 9.06
C TYR A 141 -10.85 7.54 7.99
N LEU A 142 -11.20 7.27 6.73
CA LEU A 142 -10.25 7.40 5.62
C LEU A 142 -9.83 8.86 5.45
N LYS A 143 -10.79 9.79 5.43
CA LYS A 143 -10.52 11.23 5.32
C LYS A 143 -9.63 11.72 6.45
N ASP A 144 -9.97 11.41 7.71
CA ASP A 144 -9.18 11.80 8.88
C ASP A 144 -7.74 11.30 8.81
N THR A 145 -7.56 10.05 8.33
CA THR A 145 -6.22 9.47 8.18
C THR A 145 -5.41 10.20 7.10
N LEU A 146 -6.06 10.61 6.00
CA LEU A 146 -5.41 11.39 4.94
C LEU A 146 -5.03 12.78 5.41
N LEU A 147 -5.92 13.49 6.11
CA LEU A 147 -5.62 14.79 6.72
C LEU A 147 -4.44 14.70 7.69
N SER A 148 -4.39 13.65 8.51
CA SER A 148 -3.25 13.41 9.40
C SER A 148 -1.94 13.19 8.62
N LYS A 149 -1.97 12.47 7.49
CA LYS A 149 -0.80 12.28 6.62
C LYS A 149 -0.38 13.58 5.93
N MET A 150 -1.34 14.39 5.47
CA MET A 150 -1.06 15.71 4.87
C MET A 150 -0.38 16.63 5.88
N LYS A 151 -0.90 16.68 7.11
CA LYS A 151 -0.30 17.45 8.21
C LYS A 151 1.13 16.99 8.52
N GLU A 152 1.37 15.67 8.60
CA GLU A 152 2.72 15.11 8.80
C GLU A 152 3.67 15.48 7.68
N ALA A 153 3.17 15.53 6.44
CA ALA A 153 3.94 15.96 5.26
C ALA A 153 4.14 17.48 5.15
N GLY A 154 3.60 18.28 6.08
CA GLY A 154 3.64 19.74 6.04
C GLY A 154 2.78 20.35 4.93
N LEU A 155 1.79 19.63 4.42
CA LEU A 155 0.86 20.10 3.41
C LEU A 155 -0.33 20.83 4.04
N GLU A 156 -0.82 21.86 3.35
CA GLU A 156 -2.06 22.52 3.71
C GLU A 156 -3.26 21.58 3.52
N GLU A 157 -4.29 21.77 4.33
CA GLU A 157 -5.54 21.03 4.21
C GLU A 157 -6.27 21.39 2.91
N ASP A 158 -6.74 20.38 2.20
CA ASP A 158 -7.59 20.55 1.01
C ASP A 158 -9.06 20.45 1.42
N GLU A 159 -9.75 21.58 1.50
CA GLU A 159 -11.19 21.63 1.87
C GLU A 159 -12.08 20.86 0.89
N THR A 160 -11.61 20.65 -0.36
CA THR A 160 -12.34 19.89 -1.37
C THR A 160 -12.12 18.40 -1.29
N LEU A 161 -11.22 17.94 -0.39
CA LEU A 161 -10.94 16.52 -0.20
C LEU A 161 -12.18 15.80 0.31
N ASP A 162 -12.62 14.83 -0.48
CA ASP A 162 -13.61 13.83 -0.08
C ASP A 162 -13.15 12.44 -0.54
N ILE A 163 -13.44 11.42 0.27
CA ILE A 163 -13.10 10.04 -0.06
C ILE A 163 -14.18 9.08 0.41
N CYS A 164 -14.59 8.19 -0.48
CA CYS A 164 -15.53 7.13 -0.13
C CYS A 164 -15.20 5.82 -0.84
N PHE A 165 -15.62 4.71 -0.25
CA PHE A 165 -15.59 3.42 -0.92
C PHE A 165 -16.60 3.38 -2.07
N ASP A 166 -16.20 2.85 -3.23
CA ASP A 166 -17.12 2.56 -4.32
C ASP A 166 -17.91 1.28 -4.03
N LEU A 167 -19.04 1.42 -3.34
CA LEU A 167 -19.91 0.30 -2.99
C LEU A 167 -20.63 -0.32 -4.20
N SER A 168 -20.61 0.34 -5.36
CA SER A 168 -21.15 -0.21 -6.61
C SER A 168 -20.28 -1.31 -7.22
N TYR A 169 -18.99 -1.35 -6.85
CA TYR A 169 -18.06 -2.35 -7.36
C TYR A 169 -18.45 -3.76 -6.91
N THR A 170 -18.84 -4.60 -7.84
CA THR A 170 -19.42 -5.94 -7.56
C THR A 170 -18.42 -6.96 -7.01
N LYS A 171 -17.10 -6.76 -7.27
CA LYS A 171 -16.04 -7.68 -6.82
C LYS A 171 -15.41 -7.25 -5.48
N LYS A 172 -16.03 -6.28 -4.77
CA LYS A 172 -15.55 -5.88 -3.45
C LYS A 172 -15.63 -7.05 -2.46
N LYS A 173 -14.62 -7.16 -1.61
CA LYS A 173 -14.56 -8.22 -0.59
C LYS A 173 -13.72 -7.81 0.61
N LEU A 174 -13.96 -8.46 1.74
CA LEU A 174 -13.11 -8.36 2.90
C LEU A 174 -11.98 -9.39 2.80
N LYS A 175 -10.80 -8.98 3.23
CA LYS A 175 -9.60 -9.82 3.29
C LYS A 175 -9.08 -9.82 4.73
N LEU A 176 -8.91 -11.02 5.31
CA LEU A 176 -8.18 -11.18 6.56
C LEU A 176 -6.68 -11.30 6.24
N VAL A 177 -5.89 -10.37 6.74
CA VAL A 177 -4.44 -10.33 6.54
C VAL A 177 -3.78 -10.50 7.91
N ARG A 178 -2.95 -11.53 8.06
CA ARG A 178 -2.18 -11.75 9.28
C ARG A 178 -0.83 -11.04 9.19
N TYR A 179 -0.52 -10.25 10.22
CA TYR A 179 0.76 -9.59 10.37
C TYR A 179 1.19 -9.65 11.84
N HIS A 180 2.37 -10.23 12.12
CA HIS A 180 2.82 -10.55 13.47
C HIS A 180 1.78 -11.29 14.33
N GLY A 181 1.10 -12.27 13.74
CA GLY A 181 0.06 -13.05 14.42
C GLY A 181 -1.30 -12.34 14.58
N ILE A 182 -1.36 -11.03 14.32
CA ILE A 182 -2.59 -10.23 14.47
C ILE A 182 -3.39 -10.28 13.17
N GLY A 183 -4.68 -10.64 13.27
CA GLY A 183 -5.62 -10.63 12.15
C GLY A 183 -6.14 -9.23 11.86
N ASN A 184 -5.88 -8.72 10.66
CA ASN A 184 -6.33 -7.42 10.19
C ASN A 184 -7.41 -7.62 9.12
N LYS A 185 -8.65 -7.21 9.41
CA LYS A 185 -9.78 -7.31 8.48
C LYS A 185 -9.83 -6.06 7.61
N ALA A 186 -9.35 -6.17 6.38
CA ALA A 186 -9.18 -5.06 5.46
C ALA A 186 -10.11 -5.16 4.23
N SER A 187 -10.32 -4.05 3.55
CA SER A 187 -11.23 -3.88 2.43
C SER A 187 -10.49 -3.95 1.09
N LEU A 188 -10.83 -4.90 0.23
CA LEU A 188 -10.54 -4.87 -1.20
C LEU A 188 -11.76 -4.27 -1.91
N CYS A 189 -11.86 -2.95 -1.88
CA CYS A 189 -12.93 -2.16 -2.46
C CYS A 189 -12.31 -0.87 -3.01
N PRO A 190 -12.54 -0.51 -4.28
CA PRO A 190 -12.06 0.74 -4.84
C PRO A 190 -12.55 1.94 -4.04
N VAL A 191 -11.84 3.05 -4.18
CA VAL A 191 -12.23 4.32 -3.57
C VAL A 191 -12.40 5.39 -4.63
N VAL A 192 -13.37 6.28 -4.40
CA VAL A 192 -13.53 7.52 -5.14
C VAL A 192 -12.90 8.62 -4.30
N ILE A 193 -11.98 9.38 -4.88
CA ILE A 193 -11.24 10.47 -4.23
C ILE A 193 -11.48 11.75 -5.02
N LYS A 194 -12.13 12.74 -4.40
CA LYS A 194 -12.27 14.10 -4.91
C LYS A 194 -11.27 14.99 -4.19
N GLY A 195 -10.81 16.02 -4.85
CA GLY A 195 -9.84 16.96 -4.32
C GLY A 195 -8.98 17.58 -5.40
N LYS A 196 -8.05 18.43 -4.99
CA LYS A 196 -7.08 19.04 -5.91
C LYS A 196 -6.18 17.97 -6.54
N PRO A 197 -5.66 18.18 -7.76
CA PRO A 197 -4.75 17.21 -8.39
C PRO A 197 -3.54 16.85 -7.53
N GLU A 198 -2.95 17.83 -6.82
CA GLU A 198 -1.79 17.67 -5.95
C GLU A 198 -2.14 16.79 -4.73
N THR A 199 -3.35 16.97 -4.18
CA THR A 199 -3.87 16.14 -3.09
C THR A 199 -4.06 14.70 -3.54
N LYS A 200 -4.62 14.48 -4.73
CA LYS A 200 -4.78 13.13 -5.31
C LYS A 200 -3.41 12.48 -5.61
N GLN A 201 -2.44 13.25 -6.11
CA GLN A 201 -1.07 12.78 -6.32
C GLN A 201 -0.42 12.35 -5.00
N PHE A 202 -0.57 13.17 -3.96
CA PHE A 202 -0.10 12.83 -2.61
C PHE A 202 -0.70 11.50 -2.15
N ILE A 203 -2.04 11.36 -2.21
CA ILE A 203 -2.75 10.17 -1.77
C ILE A 203 -2.33 8.93 -2.59
N TRP A 204 -2.13 9.08 -3.91
CA TRP A 204 -1.66 8.01 -4.77
C TRP A 204 -0.28 7.47 -4.37
N ASN A 205 0.58 8.34 -3.82
CA ASN A 205 1.90 7.96 -3.31
C ASN A 205 1.82 7.34 -1.91
N VAL A 206 1.12 7.97 -0.97
CA VAL A 206 1.12 7.54 0.43
C VAL A 206 0.09 6.45 0.75
N GLY A 207 -0.84 6.20 -0.19
CA GLY A 207 -1.93 5.26 0.00
C GLY A 207 -3.00 5.73 0.99
N VAL A 208 -4.09 4.95 1.12
CA VAL A 208 -5.27 5.26 1.91
C VAL A 208 -5.40 4.38 3.15
N GLY A 209 -5.98 4.92 4.21
CA GLY A 209 -6.17 4.23 5.49
C GLY A 209 -4.89 4.09 6.32
N ASN A 210 -4.93 3.17 7.28
CA ASN A 210 -3.86 2.95 8.23
C ASN A 210 -2.84 1.91 7.73
N CYS A 211 -1.63 1.95 8.28
CA CYS A 211 -0.61 0.92 8.12
C CYS A 211 -0.13 0.73 6.66
N THR A 212 -0.04 1.81 5.88
CA THR A 212 0.42 1.74 4.48
C THR A 212 1.87 1.28 4.37
N GLY A 213 2.71 1.62 5.35
CA GLY A 213 4.11 1.16 5.44
C GLY A 213 4.30 -0.33 5.73
N ILE A 214 3.23 -1.06 6.03
CA ILE A 214 3.26 -2.51 6.16
C ILE A 214 2.36 -3.22 5.13
N GLY A 215 2.08 -2.55 4.00
CA GLY A 215 1.45 -3.14 2.81
C GLY A 215 -0.06 -3.15 2.83
N PHE A 216 -0.67 -2.14 3.42
CA PHE A 216 -2.08 -1.84 3.28
C PHE A 216 -2.30 -0.58 2.46
N GLY A 217 -3.47 -0.43 1.86
CA GLY A 217 -3.98 0.79 1.29
C GLY A 217 -3.27 1.37 0.07
N ALA A 218 -2.38 0.65 -0.58
CA ALA A 218 -1.84 1.08 -1.86
C ALA A 218 -2.93 1.07 -2.94
N ILE A 219 -2.97 2.11 -3.77
CA ILE A 219 -3.97 2.32 -4.83
C ILE A 219 -3.31 2.56 -6.18
N TYR A 220 -4.06 2.26 -7.27
CA TYR A 220 -3.61 2.49 -8.64
C TYR A 220 -4.74 2.92 -9.56
#